data_5d1256b533a6303916d5473fe2d2dccd
#
_entry.id   5d1256b533a6303916d5473fe2d2dccd
#
_cell.length_a   1.000
_cell.length_b   1.000
_cell.length_c   1.000
_cell.angle_alpha   90.00
_cell.angle_beta   90.00
_cell.angle_gamma   90.00
#
_symmetry.space_group_name_H-M   'P 1'
#
loop_
_entity.id
_entity.type
_entity.pdbx_description
1 polymer ?
#
loop_
_entity_poly.entity_id
_entity_poly.type
_entity_poly.pdbx_seq_one_letter_code
_entity_poly.pdbx_strand_id
1 'polypeptide(L)'
;MATTVVTSLSSYSSYRDSRSPLPLQVQHANLAISSTVYVGNLSFFTTEEQIYELFSKVGEIKRIIMGLDRNLKTPCGFCFVEFFLHEHAVASLRYVSGTKLDERIIRADLDPGYLENRQYGRGKSGGQVRDEYREDWDAGRGGWGHLKNREEIEAQRQREVDETYGDSGANRDVPTGERVPDENPRFRDERDD
;
A
#
# COMPACT_ATOMS: atom_id res chain seq x y z
N MET A 1 -15.66 38.91 -12.39
CA MET A 1 -15.56 37.55 -13.01
C MET A 1 -14.24 36.81 -12.75
N ALA A 2 -13.21 37.47 -12.19
CA ALA A 2 -11.93 36.78 -11.85
C ALA A 2 -11.95 35.94 -10.56
N THR A 3 -12.82 36.27 -9.63
CA THR A 3 -12.92 35.61 -8.32
C THR A 3 -13.46 34.17 -8.39
N THR A 4 -14.31 33.86 -9.38
CA THR A 4 -14.92 32.53 -9.50
C THR A 4 -13.95 31.47 -10.02
N VAL A 5 -12.97 31.84 -10.86
CA VAL A 5 -11.96 30.95 -11.41
C VAL A 5 -10.93 30.57 -10.34
N VAL A 6 -10.58 31.50 -9.44
CA VAL A 6 -9.61 31.23 -8.36
C VAL A 6 -10.21 30.33 -7.28
N THR A 7 -11.51 30.45 -7.01
CA THR A 7 -12.19 29.59 -6.01
C THR A 7 -12.31 28.13 -6.47
N SER A 8 -12.42 27.89 -7.79
CA SER A 8 -12.50 26.52 -8.33
C SER A 8 -11.16 25.78 -8.32
N LEU A 9 -10.04 26.51 -8.31
CA LEU A 9 -8.68 25.95 -8.23
C LEU A 9 -8.27 25.58 -6.79
N SER A 10 -9.01 26.03 -5.79
CA SER A 10 -8.78 25.74 -4.38
C SER A 10 -9.79 24.74 -3.78
N SER A 11 -10.48 23.96 -4.62
CA SER A 11 -11.40 22.94 -4.12
C SER A 11 -10.63 21.86 -3.36
N TYR A 12 -10.86 21.79 -2.07
CA TYR A 12 -10.34 20.70 -1.24
C TYR A 12 -10.84 19.34 -1.77
N SER A 13 -10.00 18.33 -1.67
CA SER A 13 -10.37 16.95 -2.02
C SER A 13 -11.66 16.54 -1.30
N SER A 14 -12.53 15.81 -2.00
CA SER A 14 -13.72 15.19 -1.41
C SER A 14 -13.38 13.99 -0.49
N TYR A 15 -12.11 13.59 -0.47
CA TYR A 15 -11.66 12.50 0.39
C TYR A 15 -11.89 12.82 1.87
N ARG A 16 -12.41 11.83 2.59
CA ARG A 16 -12.59 11.87 4.05
C ARG A 16 -12.06 10.59 4.65
N ASP A 17 -11.37 10.72 5.76
CA ASP A 17 -10.87 9.57 6.49
C ASP A 17 -11.99 8.90 7.27
N SER A 18 -12.52 7.79 6.74
CA SER A 18 -13.58 7.00 7.38
C SER A 18 -13.15 6.29 8.68
N ARG A 19 -11.84 6.17 8.91
CA ARG A 19 -11.29 5.56 10.14
C ARG A 19 -10.91 6.60 11.18
N SER A 20 -11.09 7.88 10.87
CA SER A 20 -10.86 8.95 11.85
C SER A 20 -11.88 8.87 12.98
N PRO A 21 -11.47 8.99 14.25
CA PRO A 21 -12.40 9.07 15.38
C PRO A 21 -13.18 10.38 15.40
N LEU A 22 -12.78 11.36 14.59
CA LEU A 22 -13.38 12.69 14.56
C LEU A 22 -14.63 12.72 13.69
N PRO A 23 -15.72 13.36 14.13
CA PRO A 23 -16.91 13.61 13.32
C PRO A 23 -16.56 14.40 12.05
N LEU A 24 -17.30 14.18 10.97
CA LEU A 24 -17.08 14.84 9.67
C LEU A 24 -17.02 16.36 9.78
N GLN A 25 -17.89 16.96 10.60
CA GLN A 25 -17.92 18.41 10.81
C GLN A 25 -16.60 18.93 11.41
N VAL A 26 -16.03 18.19 12.36
CA VAL A 26 -14.74 18.52 12.98
C VAL A 26 -13.60 18.35 11.98
N GLN A 27 -13.63 17.29 11.16
CA GLN A 27 -12.64 17.11 10.10
C GLN A 27 -12.67 18.28 9.11
N HIS A 28 -13.85 18.75 8.72
CA HIS A 28 -14.00 19.92 7.85
C HIS A 28 -13.48 21.22 8.50
N ALA A 29 -13.80 21.43 9.77
CA ALA A 29 -13.30 22.61 10.50
C ALA A 29 -11.76 22.58 10.61
N ASN A 30 -11.21 21.40 10.88
CA ASN A 30 -9.76 21.23 10.97
C ASN A 30 -9.06 21.48 9.62
N LEU A 31 -9.65 21.07 8.49
CA LEU A 31 -9.09 21.35 7.16
C LEU A 31 -8.89 22.85 6.91
N ALA A 32 -9.78 23.70 7.43
CA ALA A 32 -9.69 25.15 7.23
C ALA A 32 -8.48 25.80 7.93
N ILE A 33 -7.89 25.14 8.92
CA ILE A 33 -6.76 25.65 9.70
C ILE A 33 -5.52 24.75 9.66
N SER A 34 -5.66 23.58 9.06
CA SER A 34 -4.58 22.58 9.05
C SER A 34 -3.39 23.03 8.22
N SER A 35 -2.20 22.77 8.75
CA SER A 35 -0.92 22.91 8.05
C SER A 35 -0.36 21.57 7.57
N THR A 36 -1.16 20.49 7.60
CA THR A 36 -0.76 19.15 7.21
C THR A 36 -1.24 18.81 5.80
N VAL A 37 -0.36 18.24 5.01
CA VAL A 37 -0.62 17.78 3.64
C VAL A 37 -0.35 16.28 3.56
N TYR A 38 -1.31 15.54 3.01
CA TYR A 38 -1.11 14.17 2.57
C TYR A 38 -0.53 14.17 1.16
N VAL A 39 0.57 13.47 0.96
CA VAL A 39 1.21 13.30 -0.35
C VAL A 39 1.12 11.84 -0.75
N GLY A 40 0.46 11.58 -1.85
CA GLY A 40 0.27 10.23 -2.40
C GLY A 40 0.92 10.03 -3.76
N ASN A 41 0.91 8.79 -4.21
CA ASN A 41 1.51 8.33 -5.47
C ASN A 41 3.03 8.48 -5.54
N LEU A 42 3.69 8.45 -4.38
CA LEU A 42 5.15 8.39 -4.30
C LEU A 42 5.67 7.03 -4.76
N SER A 43 6.91 7.00 -5.23
CA SER A 43 7.68 5.77 -5.39
C SER A 43 7.99 5.16 -4.02
N PHE A 44 8.17 3.84 -3.95
CA PHE A 44 8.69 3.19 -2.74
C PHE A 44 10.16 3.53 -2.47
N PHE A 45 10.85 4.07 -3.48
CA PHE A 45 12.26 4.46 -3.40
C PHE A 45 12.45 5.94 -3.10
N THR A 46 11.36 6.75 -3.10
CA THR A 46 11.43 8.17 -2.80
C THR A 46 11.87 8.39 -1.35
N THR A 47 12.91 9.22 -1.17
CA THR A 47 13.47 9.52 0.15
C THR A 47 12.84 10.75 0.79
N GLU A 48 13.01 10.90 2.09
CA GLU A 48 12.54 12.05 2.85
C GLU A 48 13.22 13.35 2.37
N GLU A 49 14.52 13.28 2.02
CA GLU A 49 15.28 14.42 1.52
C GLU A 49 14.73 14.95 0.19
N GLN A 50 14.34 14.07 -0.73
CA GLN A 50 13.74 14.47 -2.01
C GLN A 50 12.39 15.18 -1.79
N ILE A 51 11.58 14.67 -0.85
CA ILE A 51 10.32 15.30 -0.48
C ILE A 51 10.58 16.66 0.16
N TYR A 52 11.55 16.74 1.08
CA TYR A 52 11.93 17.98 1.73
C TYR A 52 12.39 19.02 0.72
N GLU A 53 13.29 18.67 -0.22
CA GLU A 53 13.78 19.56 -1.27
C GLU A 53 12.65 20.12 -2.13
N LEU A 54 11.66 19.30 -2.48
CA LEU A 54 10.54 19.73 -3.30
C LEU A 54 9.59 20.66 -2.54
N PHE A 55 9.17 20.27 -1.33
CA PHE A 55 8.15 20.97 -0.56
C PHE A 55 8.69 22.23 0.15
N SER A 56 9.98 22.29 0.48
CA SER A 56 10.64 23.47 1.06
C SER A 56 10.63 24.68 0.13
N LYS A 57 10.47 24.48 -1.19
CA LYS A 57 10.32 25.58 -2.17
C LYS A 57 9.04 26.38 -1.98
N VAL A 58 8.04 25.81 -1.31
CA VAL A 58 6.73 26.42 -1.09
C VAL A 58 6.62 27.05 0.28
N GLY A 59 7.31 26.49 1.27
CA GLY A 59 7.27 27.02 2.64
C GLY A 59 8.09 26.20 3.62
N GLU A 60 8.19 26.71 4.84
CA GLU A 60 8.95 26.10 5.90
C GLU A 60 8.24 24.84 6.44
N ILE A 61 8.97 23.71 6.41
CA ILE A 61 8.49 22.40 6.82
C ILE A 61 8.81 22.19 8.30
N LYS A 62 7.80 21.82 9.07
CA LYS A 62 7.95 21.43 10.48
C LYS A 62 8.49 20.01 10.63
N ARG A 63 7.92 19.06 9.87
CA ARG A 63 8.37 17.66 9.81
C ARG A 63 7.74 16.94 8.63
N ILE A 64 8.38 15.85 8.23
CA ILE A 64 7.87 14.89 7.26
C ILE A 64 7.66 13.55 7.98
N ILE A 65 6.53 12.89 7.72
CA ILE A 65 6.22 11.57 8.25
C ILE A 65 6.03 10.64 7.06
N MET A 66 7.01 9.76 6.84
CA MET A 66 6.95 8.78 5.77
C MET A 66 5.87 7.74 6.02
N GLY A 67 5.11 7.42 4.97
CA GLY A 67 4.15 6.32 5.00
C GLY A 67 4.86 4.98 4.90
N LEU A 68 4.59 4.10 5.85
CA LEU A 68 5.27 2.82 5.98
C LEU A 68 4.29 1.65 5.84
N ASP A 69 4.77 0.57 5.28
CA ASP A 69 4.10 -0.71 5.41
C ASP A 69 3.99 -1.09 6.90
N ARG A 70 2.80 -1.52 7.32
CA ARG A 70 2.54 -1.82 8.73
C ARG A 70 3.37 -3.01 9.23
N ASN A 71 3.64 -3.99 8.36
CA ASN A 71 4.33 -5.23 8.71
C ASN A 71 5.84 -5.10 8.47
N LEU A 72 6.24 -4.68 7.26
CA LEU A 72 7.63 -4.61 6.82
C LEU A 72 8.35 -3.35 7.28
N LYS A 73 7.63 -2.29 7.67
CA LYS A 73 8.19 -0.98 8.03
C LYS A 73 8.98 -0.30 6.90
N THR A 74 8.78 -0.71 5.67
CA THR A 74 9.36 -0.10 4.47
C THR A 74 8.44 0.99 3.91
N PRO A 75 8.96 2.00 3.17
CA PRO A 75 8.14 3.01 2.52
C PRO A 75 7.07 2.39 1.61
N CYS A 76 5.85 2.88 1.70
CA CYS A 76 4.74 2.36 0.91
C CYS A 76 4.07 3.40 0.00
N GLY A 77 4.81 4.47 -0.35
CA GLY A 77 4.47 5.41 -1.43
C GLY A 77 3.47 6.50 -1.06
N PHE A 78 3.46 6.93 0.19
CA PHE A 78 2.80 8.16 0.65
C PHE A 78 3.57 8.78 1.80
N CYS A 79 3.30 10.04 2.12
CA CYS A 79 3.80 10.68 3.33
C CYS A 79 2.83 11.76 3.81
N PHE A 80 3.08 12.28 5.00
CA PHE A 80 2.49 13.52 5.51
C PHE A 80 3.59 14.58 5.61
N VAL A 81 3.31 15.78 5.13
CA VAL A 81 4.16 16.95 5.28
C VAL A 81 3.44 17.94 6.17
N GLU A 82 4.01 18.24 7.32
CA GLU A 82 3.51 19.31 8.21
C GLU A 82 4.33 20.58 8.00
N PHE A 83 3.65 21.66 7.64
CA PHE A 83 4.23 22.98 7.56
C PHE A 83 4.03 23.75 8.88
N PHE A 84 4.81 24.81 9.07
CA PHE A 84 4.55 25.73 10.19
C PHE A 84 3.30 26.57 9.97
N LEU A 85 2.96 26.93 8.71
CA LEU A 85 1.84 27.79 8.37
C LEU A 85 0.83 27.06 7.47
N HIS A 86 -0.45 27.29 7.72
CA HIS A 86 -1.55 26.82 6.87
C HIS A 86 -1.41 27.29 5.42
N GLU A 87 -0.97 28.52 5.21
CA GLU A 87 -0.80 29.12 3.89
C GLU A 87 0.21 28.32 3.03
N HIS A 88 1.28 27.78 3.64
CA HIS A 88 2.25 26.95 2.95
C HIS A 88 1.64 25.61 2.53
N ALA A 89 0.79 25.02 3.38
CA ALA A 89 0.07 23.81 3.04
C ALA A 89 -0.87 24.02 1.84
N VAL A 90 -1.65 25.10 1.86
CA VAL A 90 -2.53 25.46 0.74
C VAL A 90 -1.74 25.76 -0.53
N ALA A 91 -0.62 26.47 -0.41
CA ALA A 91 0.26 26.76 -1.55
C ALA A 91 0.85 25.46 -2.17
N SER A 92 1.17 24.46 -1.34
CA SER A 92 1.68 23.18 -1.84
C SER A 92 0.64 22.44 -2.69
N LEU A 93 -0.64 22.51 -2.37
CA LEU A 93 -1.70 21.94 -3.21
C LEU A 93 -1.73 22.58 -4.60
N ARG A 94 -1.47 23.87 -4.65
CA ARG A 94 -1.54 24.63 -5.89
C ARG A 94 -0.31 24.46 -6.78
N TYR A 95 0.87 24.41 -6.18
CA TYR A 95 2.14 24.48 -6.92
C TYR A 95 2.89 23.16 -6.99
N VAL A 96 2.66 22.24 -6.06
CA VAL A 96 3.39 20.96 -5.97
C VAL A 96 2.52 19.79 -6.40
N SER A 97 1.21 19.82 -6.10
CA SER A 97 0.32 18.73 -6.54
C SER A 97 0.28 18.67 -8.07
N GLY A 98 0.40 17.47 -8.62
CA GLY A 98 0.47 17.26 -10.07
C GLY A 98 1.86 17.45 -10.68
N THR A 99 2.89 17.78 -9.89
CA THR A 99 4.28 17.81 -10.37
C THR A 99 4.92 16.43 -10.34
N LYS A 100 6.07 16.28 -10.98
CA LYS A 100 6.83 15.03 -10.99
C LYS A 100 7.86 14.98 -9.86
N LEU A 101 7.90 13.86 -9.16
CA LEU A 101 8.95 13.45 -8.25
C LEU A 101 9.29 11.99 -8.54
N ASP A 102 10.56 11.65 -8.75
CA ASP A 102 11.01 10.31 -9.17
C ASP A 102 10.21 9.76 -10.36
N GLU A 103 10.06 10.58 -11.40
CA GLU A 103 9.32 10.27 -12.64
C GLU A 103 7.82 10.01 -12.45
N ARG A 104 7.30 10.21 -11.25
CA ARG A 104 5.89 9.99 -10.90
C ARG A 104 5.17 11.31 -10.66
N ILE A 105 3.95 11.40 -11.16
CA ILE A 105 3.08 12.53 -10.85
C ILE A 105 2.55 12.34 -9.43
N ILE A 106 3.00 13.19 -8.52
CA ILE A 106 2.57 13.14 -7.13
C ILE A 106 1.23 13.87 -6.94
N ARG A 107 0.49 13.46 -5.92
CA ARG A 107 -0.75 14.09 -5.53
C ARG A 107 -0.64 14.61 -4.09
N ALA A 108 -0.93 15.88 -3.90
CA ALA A 108 -1.00 16.50 -2.58
C ALA A 108 -2.46 16.88 -2.27
N ASP A 109 -2.94 16.50 -1.09
CA ASP A 109 -4.27 16.85 -0.58
C ASP A 109 -4.13 17.41 0.84
N LEU A 110 -4.94 18.40 1.19
CA LEU A 110 -4.96 18.92 2.56
C LEU A 110 -5.54 17.86 3.52
N ASP A 111 -4.88 17.69 4.65
CA ASP A 111 -5.26 16.69 5.66
C ASP A 111 -5.69 17.41 6.96
N PRO A 112 -6.72 16.96 7.69
CA PRO A 112 -7.19 17.59 8.92
C PRO A 112 -6.20 17.57 10.09
N GLY A 113 -5.05 16.96 9.92
CA GLY A 113 -3.97 16.85 10.90
C GLY A 113 -3.49 15.40 11.05
N TYR A 114 -2.19 15.26 11.25
CA TYR A 114 -1.60 13.96 11.50
C TYR A 114 -1.98 13.44 12.89
N LEU A 115 -2.39 12.18 12.94
CA LEU A 115 -2.59 11.43 14.17
C LEU A 115 -1.63 10.24 14.18
N GLU A 116 -1.16 9.86 15.36
CA GLU A 116 -0.27 8.73 15.54
C GLU A 116 -0.86 7.43 14.93
N ASN A 117 0.01 6.61 14.36
CA ASN A 117 -0.30 5.40 13.61
C ASN A 117 -0.96 5.58 12.22
N ARG A 118 -1.22 6.82 11.77
CA ARG A 118 -1.71 7.07 10.40
C ARG A 118 -0.63 6.90 9.34
N GLN A 119 0.64 6.86 9.73
CA GLN A 119 1.76 6.57 8.83
C GLN A 119 1.75 5.13 8.32
N TYR A 120 1.01 4.22 8.92
CA TYR A 120 0.97 2.84 8.49
C TYR A 120 -0.07 2.59 7.40
N GLY A 121 0.31 1.77 6.40
CA GLY A 121 -0.59 1.32 5.36
C GLY A 121 -1.81 0.57 5.90
N ARG A 122 -2.95 0.72 5.20
CA ARG A 122 -4.25 0.17 5.61
C ARG A 122 -4.67 -1.06 4.79
N GLY A 123 -3.83 -1.52 3.88
CA GLY A 123 -4.03 -2.74 3.10
C GLY A 123 -3.93 -4.00 3.96
N LYS A 124 -4.42 -5.11 3.45
CA LYS A 124 -4.34 -6.43 4.12
C LYS A 124 -2.89 -6.89 4.25
N SER A 125 -2.07 -6.65 3.23
CA SER A 125 -0.63 -6.96 3.23
C SER A 125 0.18 -6.07 4.17
N GLY A 126 -0.35 -4.89 4.53
CA GLY A 126 0.31 -3.89 5.36
C GLY A 126 0.64 -2.59 4.61
N GLY A 127 0.67 -2.61 3.28
CA GLY A 127 0.85 -1.45 2.42
C GLY A 127 -0.42 -0.64 2.19
N GLN A 128 -0.47 0.13 1.11
CA GLN A 128 -1.68 0.88 0.75
C GLN A 128 -2.74 -0.05 0.15
N VAL A 129 -4.03 0.25 0.42
CA VAL A 129 -5.16 -0.50 -0.17
C VAL A 129 -5.11 -0.51 -1.70
N ARG A 130 -4.68 0.60 -2.31
CA ARG A 130 -4.51 0.70 -3.77
C ARG A 130 -3.57 -0.37 -4.32
N ASP A 131 -2.48 -0.67 -3.62
CA ASP A 131 -1.47 -1.63 -4.07
C ASP A 131 -1.90 -3.08 -3.91
N GLU A 132 -2.93 -3.35 -3.09
CA GLU A 132 -3.54 -4.67 -3.00
C GLU A 132 -4.22 -5.09 -4.31
N TYR A 133 -4.94 -4.14 -4.94
CA TYR A 133 -5.85 -4.40 -6.06
C TYR A 133 -5.31 -3.90 -7.40
N ARG A 134 -4.07 -3.38 -7.46
CA ARG A 134 -3.49 -2.87 -8.69
C ARG A 134 -3.21 -4.01 -9.65
N GLU A 135 -3.77 -3.90 -10.86
CA GLU A 135 -3.59 -4.86 -11.96
C GLU A 135 -2.42 -4.50 -12.88
N ASP A 136 -2.00 -3.21 -12.86
CA ASP A 136 -0.93 -2.71 -13.70
C ASP A 136 0.44 -2.92 -13.05
N TRP A 137 1.43 -3.19 -13.91
CA TRP A 137 2.83 -3.22 -13.51
C TRP A 137 3.34 -1.82 -13.22
N ASP A 138 3.95 -1.63 -12.06
CA ASP A 138 4.53 -0.35 -11.63
C ASP A 138 5.88 -0.59 -10.94
N ALA A 139 6.98 -0.35 -11.67
CA ALA A 139 8.33 -0.57 -11.15
C ALA A 139 8.63 0.28 -9.90
N GLY A 140 8.12 1.52 -9.85
CA GLY A 140 8.30 2.41 -8.70
C GLY A 140 7.52 1.98 -7.44
N ARG A 141 6.66 0.97 -7.56
CA ARG A 141 5.83 0.45 -6.47
C ARG A 141 5.94 -1.08 -6.31
N GLY A 142 7.12 -1.64 -6.61
CA GLY A 142 7.41 -3.06 -6.41
C GLY A 142 6.76 -4.01 -7.42
N GLY A 143 6.40 -3.54 -8.62
CA GLY A 143 5.89 -4.38 -9.70
C GLY A 143 4.37 -4.54 -9.69
N TRP A 144 3.85 -5.75 -9.73
CA TRP A 144 2.41 -6.05 -9.67
C TRP A 144 1.80 -5.75 -8.30
N GLY A 145 0.48 -5.52 -8.27
CA GLY A 145 -0.26 -5.46 -7.01
C GLY A 145 -0.24 -6.80 -6.27
N HIS A 146 -0.47 -6.77 -4.96
CA HIS A 146 -0.31 -7.96 -4.11
C HIS A 146 -1.20 -9.14 -4.50
N LEU A 147 -2.43 -8.92 -4.94
CA LEU A 147 -3.32 -9.98 -5.40
C LEU A 147 -2.80 -10.62 -6.68
N LYS A 148 -2.49 -9.80 -7.69
CA LYS A 148 -1.99 -10.28 -8.97
C LYS A 148 -0.64 -10.99 -8.84
N ASN A 149 0.25 -10.47 -8.00
CA ASN A 149 1.53 -11.11 -7.72
C ASN A 149 1.37 -12.50 -7.10
N ARG A 150 0.38 -12.69 -6.20
CA ARG A 150 0.05 -14.01 -5.64
C ARG A 150 -0.46 -14.96 -6.72
N GLU A 151 -1.39 -14.51 -7.55
CA GLU A 151 -1.94 -15.32 -8.65
C GLU A 151 -0.85 -15.75 -9.63
N GLU A 152 0.10 -14.86 -9.96
CA GLU A 152 1.23 -15.21 -10.82
C GLU A 152 2.17 -16.23 -10.17
N ILE A 153 2.48 -16.06 -8.89
CA ILE A 153 3.31 -17.02 -8.15
C ILE A 153 2.63 -18.40 -8.08
N GLU A 154 1.33 -18.44 -7.83
CA GLU A 154 0.55 -19.68 -7.80
C GLU A 154 0.50 -20.33 -9.19
N ALA A 155 0.27 -19.56 -10.24
CA ALA A 155 0.28 -20.03 -11.62
C ALA A 155 1.67 -20.55 -12.05
N GLN A 156 2.73 -19.90 -11.61
CA GLN A 156 4.09 -20.31 -11.88
C GLN A 156 4.43 -21.63 -11.16
N ARG A 157 4.06 -21.74 -9.89
CA ARG A 157 4.20 -23.02 -9.16
C ARG A 157 3.43 -24.15 -9.81
N GLN A 158 2.21 -23.87 -10.27
CA GLN A 158 1.41 -24.90 -10.95
C GLN A 158 2.09 -25.36 -12.24
N ARG A 159 2.64 -24.44 -13.03
CA ARG A 159 3.40 -24.79 -14.24
C ARG A 159 4.64 -25.62 -13.93
N GLU A 160 5.39 -25.26 -12.88
CA GLU A 160 6.56 -26.02 -12.44
C GLU A 160 6.18 -27.43 -11.98
N VAL A 161 5.05 -27.56 -11.26
CA VAL A 161 4.51 -28.87 -10.87
C VAL A 161 4.08 -29.69 -12.08
N ASP A 162 3.35 -29.09 -13.02
CA ASP A 162 2.89 -29.76 -14.23
C ASP A 162 4.08 -30.17 -15.13
N GLU A 163 5.13 -29.34 -15.22
CA GLU A 163 6.36 -29.64 -15.96
C GLU A 163 7.16 -30.76 -15.29
N THR A 164 7.25 -30.72 -13.95
CA THR A 164 8.04 -31.73 -13.19
C THR A 164 7.33 -33.06 -13.04
N TYR A 165 6.00 -33.07 -12.89
CA TYR A 165 5.20 -34.27 -12.61
C TYR A 165 4.21 -34.61 -13.72
N GLY A 166 3.92 -33.73 -14.65
CA GLY A 166 2.99 -33.96 -15.76
C GLY A 166 3.48 -35.00 -16.77
N ASP A 167 4.81 -35.12 -16.95
CA ASP A 167 5.42 -36.13 -17.80
C ASP A 167 5.55 -37.51 -17.09
N SER A 168 5.24 -37.57 -15.79
CA SER A 168 5.21 -38.83 -15.03
C SER A 168 3.88 -39.60 -15.15
N GLY A 169 2.98 -39.12 -16.00
CA GLY A 169 1.65 -39.69 -16.24
C GLY A 169 1.59 -40.91 -17.12
N ALA A 170 2.71 -41.53 -17.41
CA ALA A 170 2.72 -42.82 -18.11
C ALA A 170 2.85 -43.98 -17.10
N ASN A 171 1.78 -44.72 -16.97
CA ASN A 171 1.78 -46.08 -16.46
C ASN A 171 2.03 -46.24 -14.95
N ARG A 172 1.08 -45.87 -14.13
CA ARG A 172 0.83 -46.66 -12.93
C ARG A 172 -0.06 -47.84 -13.30
N ASP A 173 0.52 -48.82 -13.94
CA ASP A 173 0.11 -50.19 -13.74
C ASP A 173 0.34 -50.49 -12.26
N VAL A 174 -0.66 -50.22 -11.46
CA VAL A 174 -0.75 -50.79 -10.10
C VAL A 174 -0.90 -52.26 -10.32
N PRO A 175 0.09 -53.11 -9.94
CA PRO A 175 -0.10 -54.54 -9.97
C PRO A 175 -1.27 -54.82 -9.03
N THR A 176 -2.38 -55.29 -9.56
CA THR A 176 -3.45 -55.92 -8.80
C THR A 176 -2.93 -57.21 -8.23
N GLY A 177 -1.92 -57.10 -7.34
CA GLY A 177 -1.41 -58.16 -6.52
C GLY A 177 -2.32 -58.31 -5.31
N GLU A 178 -2.73 -59.53 -5.08
CA GLU A 178 -3.51 -60.01 -3.94
C GLU A 178 -3.10 -59.27 -2.64
N ARG A 179 -4.10 -58.80 -1.93
CA ARG A 179 -3.92 -58.23 -0.58
C ARG A 179 -3.32 -59.29 0.32
N VAL A 180 -2.03 -59.24 0.54
CA VAL A 180 -1.42 -59.96 1.66
C VAL A 180 -1.94 -59.27 2.93
N PRO A 181 -2.49 -60.06 3.89
CA PRO A 181 -2.94 -59.45 5.17
C PRO A 181 -1.77 -58.73 5.84
N ASP A 182 -1.99 -57.53 6.20
CA ASP A 182 -1.04 -56.67 6.85
C ASP A 182 -0.81 -57.16 8.30
N GLU A 183 0.04 -58.11 8.49
CA GLU A 183 0.61 -58.44 9.79
C GLU A 183 1.71 -57.42 10.11
N ASN A 184 1.31 -56.23 10.56
CA ASN A 184 2.22 -55.25 11.11
C ASN A 184 2.66 -55.68 12.52
N PRO A 185 3.91 -56.14 12.73
CA PRO A 185 4.34 -56.67 14.03
C PRO A 185 4.45 -55.60 15.14
N ARG A 186 4.09 -54.35 14.86
CA ARG A 186 4.16 -53.27 15.83
C ARG A 186 2.86 -53.04 16.63
N PHE A 187 1.78 -53.76 16.34
CA PHE A 187 0.53 -53.73 17.10
C PHE A 187 0.21 -55.14 17.64
N ARG A 188 1.08 -55.64 18.51
CA ARG A 188 0.65 -56.67 19.45
C ARG A 188 0.09 -55.98 20.66
N ASP A 189 -1.22 -56.01 20.82
CA ASP A 189 -1.87 -55.68 22.08
C ASP A 189 -1.42 -56.66 23.15
N GLU A 190 -0.55 -56.21 24.05
CA GLU A 190 -0.33 -56.88 25.33
C GLU A 190 -1.52 -56.57 26.25
N ARG A 191 -2.58 -57.33 26.05
CA ARG A 191 -3.67 -57.45 27.02
C ARG A 191 -4.19 -58.87 26.90
N ASP A 192 -3.60 -59.74 27.70
CA ASP A 192 -4.20 -60.91 28.33
C ASP A 192 -3.09 -61.61 29.15
N ASP A 193 -3.08 -61.25 30.49
CA ASP A 193 -2.94 -62.13 31.64
C ASP A 193 -3.25 -61.32 32.90
#